data_14e6242104847221e39e5e47d6e581cf
#
_entry.id   14e6242104847221e39e5e47d6e581cf
#
_cell.length_a   1.000
_cell.length_b   1.000
_cell.length_c   1.000
_cell.angle_alpha   90.00
_cell.angle_beta   90.00
_cell.angle_gamma   90.00
#
_symmetry.space_group_name_H-M   'P 1'
#
loop_
_entity.id
_entity.type
_entity.pdbx_description
1 polymer ?
#
loop_
_entity_poly.entity_id
_entity_poly.type
_entity_poly.pdbx_seq_one_letter_code
_entity_poly.pdbx_strand_id
1 'polypeptide(L)'
;MKKFAAAVLAALLLVSTLAGCSGASGGENGELVLYTWEGMFPQEVLDGFTEETGIAVNYTNYDYGETMLSRLETAEGGDYDLVIADDYIIETAIAAGLVQELDTSKLENYGSINPVYQGQFYDPENKYTVPYGAGVQTIVYNPEAVDVEIQGYADLWDASLEDNLGVIGSFRVINGMALKVLGESYNTEDVATIEAAGDKLLELAPNIRLIKDSNTQDDLLSGEVGAAVLYTSQATQAKMANPDLEVVFPEEGIGFGVMAQFIPANAPNADAAYAFMDYILRPEVSAQCFEYIGYYCTNLDAEEYISEEYRDFLTLPEDID
;
A
#
# COMPACT_ATOMS: atom_id res chain seq x y z
N MET A 1 11.13 63.57 32.41
CA MET A 1 10.03 62.77 31.78
C MET A 1 10.41 62.08 30.51
N LYS A 2 11.31 62.60 29.65
CA LYS A 2 11.71 61.93 28.38
C LYS A 2 12.64 60.70 28.54
N LYS A 3 13.32 60.52 29.65
CA LYS A 3 14.22 59.41 29.94
C LYS A 3 13.50 58.20 30.55
N PHE A 4 12.33 58.36 31.13
CA PHE A 4 11.50 57.28 31.66
C PHE A 4 10.66 56.61 30.57
N ALA A 5 10.26 57.36 29.54
CA ALA A 5 9.51 56.81 28.42
C ALA A 5 10.36 55.89 27.53
N ALA A 6 11.67 56.15 27.42
CA ALA A 6 12.58 55.31 26.63
C ALA A 6 12.91 53.96 27.29
N ALA A 7 12.93 53.91 28.62
CA ALA A 7 13.18 52.67 29.37
C ALA A 7 11.98 51.72 29.37
N VAL A 8 10.75 52.26 29.35
CA VAL A 8 9.53 51.43 29.25
C VAL A 8 9.31 50.90 27.84
N LEU A 9 9.71 51.65 26.81
CA LEU A 9 9.64 51.15 25.41
C LEU A 9 10.70 50.07 25.10
N ALA A 10 11.88 50.16 25.75
CA ALA A 10 12.92 49.13 25.60
C ALA A 10 12.55 47.81 26.34
N ALA A 11 11.82 47.91 27.48
CA ALA A 11 11.34 46.72 28.19
C ALA A 11 10.16 46.02 27.47
N LEU A 12 9.33 46.76 26.74
CA LEU A 12 8.25 46.21 25.93
C LEU A 12 8.72 45.53 24.62
N LEU A 13 9.89 45.94 24.10
CA LEU A 13 10.51 45.33 22.92
C LEU A 13 11.31 44.03 23.24
N LEU A 14 11.68 43.82 24.51
CA LEU A 14 12.37 42.60 24.96
C LEU A 14 11.41 41.48 25.37
N VAL A 15 10.12 41.74 25.54
CA VAL A 15 9.09 40.71 25.83
C VAL A 15 8.43 40.19 24.57
N SER A 16 8.56 40.88 23.43
CA SER A 16 7.97 40.45 22.15
C SER A 16 8.86 39.52 21.31
N THR A 17 10.07 39.15 21.77
CA THR A 17 10.95 38.18 21.06
C THR A 17 10.91 36.78 21.64
N LEU A 18 10.05 36.47 22.60
CA LEU A 18 9.84 35.14 23.19
C LEU A 18 8.50 34.50 22.82
N ALA A 19 7.75 35.09 21.89
CA ALA A 19 6.48 34.56 21.40
C ALA A 19 6.54 34.31 19.88
N GLY A 20 7.54 33.61 19.42
CA GLY A 20 7.74 33.34 17.99
C GLY A 20 8.42 32.01 17.73
N CYS A 21 8.01 30.95 18.45
CA CYS A 21 8.21 29.56 18.06
C CYS A 21 6.87 28.87 18.28
N SER A 22 5.93 29.15 17.37
CA SER A 22 4.72 28.36 17.24
C SER A 22 4.89 27.52 15.99
N GLY A 23 4.95 26.20 16.18
CA GLY A 23 4.63 25.25 15.16
C GLY A 23 5.75 24.39 14.65
N ALA A 24 6.37 23.62 15.50
CA ALA A 24 6.63 22.24 15.16
C ALA A 24 5.66 21.42 16.02
N SER A 25 4.71 20.79 15.43
CA SER A 25 3.89 19.75 16.06
C SER A 25 4.73 18.46 16.15
N GLY A 26 5.91 18.55 16.72
CA GLY A 26 6.69 17.38 17.10
C GLY A 26 6.10 16.81 18.39
N GLY A 27 5.97 15.49 18.48
CA GLY A 27 5.64 14.81 19.72
C GLY A 27 6.68 15.08 20.82
N GLU A 28 6.38 14.73 22.06
CA GLU A 28 7.29 14.93 23.20
C GLU A 28 8.63 14.20 22.99
N ASN A 29 8.63 13.06 22.26
CA ASN A 29 9.78 12.21 21.99
C ASN A 29 10.26 12.25 20.53
N GLY A 30 9.85 13.24 19.75
CA GLY A 30 10.28 13.41 18.35
C GLY A 30 9.17 13.17 17.32
N GLU A 31 9.57 12.91 16.10
CA GLU A 31 8.69 12.74 14.95
C GLU A 31 9.14 11.54 14.13
N LEU A 32 8.18 10.80 13.59
CA LEU A 32 8.36 9.76 12.58
C LEU A 32 7.86 10.29 11.23
N VAL A 33 8.71 10.39 10.23
CA VAL A 33 8.28 10.67 8.84
C VAL A 33 7.98 9.35 8.15
N LEU A 34 6.67 9.02 8.09
CA LEU A 34 6.14 7.83 7.42
C LEU A 34 5.79 8.18 5.98
N TYR A 35 6.35 7.46 5.02
CA TYR A 35 6.18 7.69 3.59
C TYR A 35 5.57 6.47 2.89
N THR A 36 4.32 6.57 2.49
CA THR A 36 3.54 5.48 1.89
C THR A 36 2.36 6.04 1.08
N TRP A 37 1.48 5.18 0.56
CA TRP A 37 0.23 5.62 -0.07
C TRP A 37 -0.73 6.24 0.95
N GLU A 38 -1.70 7.00 0.46
CA GLU A 38 -2.81 7.47 1.26
C GLU A 38 -3.67 6.29 1.75
N GLY A 39 -4.19 6.37 2.97
CA GLY A 39 -5.14 5.39 3.49
C GLY A 39 -4.55 4.03 3.89
N MET A 40 -3.25 3.95 4.19
CA MET A 40 -2.63 2.70 4.64
C MET A 40 -2.83 2.40 6.14
N PHE A 41 -3.24 3.38 6.92
CA PHE A 41 -3.47 3.23 8.35
C PHE A 41 -4.74 3.96 8.79
N PRO A 42 -5.56 3.36 9.68
CA PRO A 42 -6.63 4.10 10.33
C PRO A 42 -6.05 5.17 11.26
N GLN A 43 -6.75 6.30 11.40
CA GLN A 43 -6.28 7.42 12.22
C GLN A 43 -6.08 7.02 13.69
N GLU A 44 -6.92 6.13 14.19
CA GLU A 44 -6.87 5.62 15.57
C GLU A 44 -5.56 4.89 15.87
N VAL A 45 -4.97 4.20 14.89
CA VAL A 45 -3.67 3.53 15.03
C VAL A 45 -2.54 4.56 15.10
N LEU A 46 -2.59 5.60 14.26
CA LEU A 46 -1.58 6.68 14.27
C LEU A 46 -1.64 7.50 15.58
N ASP A 47 -2.84 7.81 16.02
CA ASP A 47 -3.07 8.53 17.28
C ASP A 47 -2.65 7.69 18.49
N GLY A 48 -3.00 6.40 18.51
CA GLY A 48 -2.62 5.46 19.57
C GLY A 48 -1.10 5.30 19.70
N PHE A 49 -0.39 5.22 18.57
CA PHE A 49 1.07 5.21 18.58
C PHE A 49 1.64 6.49 19.21
N THR A 50 1.10 7.65 18.80
CA THR A 50 1.55 8.95 19.34
C THR A 50 1.24 9.09 20.82
N GLU A 51 0.04 8.66 21.26
CA GLU A 51 -0.35 8.70 22.68
C GLU A 51 0.54 7.81 23.56
N GLU A 52 0.91 6.62 23.06
CA GLU A 52 1.73 5.68 23.82
C GLU A 52 3.19 6.08 23.87
N THR A 53 3.75 6.51 22.73
CA THR A 53 5.21 6.72 22.60
C THR A 53 5.64 8.17 22.78
N GLY A 54 4.74 9.12 22.59
CA GLY A 54 5.06 10.54 22.49
C GLY A 54 5.73 10.92 21.17
N ILE A 55 5.82 10.01 20.18
CA ILE A 55 6.38 10.26 18.85
C ILE A 55 5.24 10.69 17.93
N ALA A 56 5.33 11.89 17.35
CA ALA A 56 4.33 12.33 16.37
C ALA A 56 4.53 11.62 15.02
N VAL A 57 3.46 11.26 14.34
CA VAL A 57 3.53 10.69 12.98
C VAL A 57 3.29 11.77 11.94
N ASN A 58 4.32 12.05 11.14
CA ASN A 58 4.23 12.89 9.94
C ASN A 58 3.99 11.97 8.73
N TYR A 59 2.71 11.84 8.38
CA TYR A 59 2.28 10.95 7.30
C TYR A 59 2.40 11.67 5.96
N THR A 60 3.31 11.23 5.11
CA THR A 60 3.59 11.79 3.78
C THR A 60 3.23 10.77 2.71
N ASN A 61 2.54 11.22 1.67
CA ASN A 61 2.00 10.33 0.64
C ASN A 61 2.77 10.40 -0.68
N TYR A 62 2.69 9.30 -1.43
CA TYR A 62 3.03 9.22 -2.84
C TYR A 62 1.93 8.45 -3.60
N ASP A 63 1.81 8.72 -4.90
CA ASP A 63 0.85 8.03 -5.76
C ASP A 63 1.48 6.84 -6.49
N TYR A 64 2.74 6.98 -6.93
CA TYR A 64 3.45 5.97 -7.72
C TYR A 64 4.79 5.63 -7.10
N GLY A 65 5.09 4.32 -7.00
CA GLY A 65 6.33 3.81 -6.43
C GLY A 65 7.60 4.35 -7.11
N GLU A 66 7.57 4.55 -8.43
CA GLU A 66 8.66 5.12 -9.19
C GLU A 66 8.95 6.60 -8.81
N THR A 67 7.89 7.36 -8.52
CA THR A 67 8.03 8.73 -8.03
C THR A 67 8.62 8.74 -6.62
N MET A 68 8.17 7.82 -5.76
CA MET A 68 8.72 7.64 -4.42
C MET A 68 10.20 7.29 -4.49
N LEU A 69 10.58 6.30 -5.32
CA LEU A 69 11.97 5.89 -5.50
C LEU A 69 12.85 7.04 -5.95
N SER A 70 12.41 7.83 -6.93
CA SER A 70 13.15 9.00 -7.42
C SER A 70 13.37 10.07 -6.34
N ARG A 71 12.40 10.26 -5.44
CA ARG A 71 12.56 11.17 -4.28
C ARG A 71 13.54 10.60 -3.27
N LEU A 72 13.45 9.30 -2.99
CA LEU A 72 14.36 8.60 -2.09
C LEU A 72 15.81 8.67 -2.61
N GLU A 73 16.02 8.49 -3.92
CA GLU A 73 17.33 8.69 -4.58
C GLU A 73 17.84 10.12 -4.43
N THR A 74 16.98 11.12 -4.67
CA THR A 74 17.34 12.54 -4.55
C THR A 74 17.74 12.92 -3.13
N ALA A 75 17.08 12.35 -2.14
CA ALA A 75 17.36 12.55 -0.71
C ALA A 75 18.49 11.63 -0.19
N GLU A 76 19.06 10.78 -1.05
CA GLU A 76 20.02 9.73 -0.64
C GLU A 76 19.50 8.88 0.54
N GLY A 77 18.19 8.67 0.61
CA GLY A 77 17.53 7.96 1.71
C GLY A 77 17.44 8.76 3.03
N GLY A 78 17.46 10.10 2.99
CA GLY A 78 17.61 10.94 4.17
C GLY A 78 16.38 11.73 4.64
N ASP A 79 15.32 11.85 3.88
CA ASP A 79 14.17 12.71 4.21
C ASP A 79 13.03 11.96 4.91
N TYR A 80 13.10 10.64 4.98
CA TYR A 80 12.06 9.76 5.49
C TYR A 80 12.62 8.78 6.49
N ASP A 81 11.81 8.36 7.47
CA ASP A 81 12.21 7.43 8.50
C ASP A 81 11.74 6.01 8.24
N LEU A 82 10.52 5.86 7.72
CA LEU A 82 9.91 4.58 7.37
C LEU A 82 9.18 4.70 6.04
N VAL A 83 9.41 3.75 5.14
CA VAL A 83 8.75 3.64 3.85
C VAL A 83 8.01 2.32 3.77
N ILE A 84 6.80 2.32 3.20
CA ILE A 84 6.11 1.10 2.78
C ILE A 84 5.96 1.17 1.27
N ALA A 85 6.38 0.11 0.58
CA ALA A 85 6.33 0.06 -0.87
C ALA A 85 6.09 -1.37 -1.38
N ASP A 86 5.83 -1.48 -2.68
CA ASP A 86 5.71 -2.74 -3.38
C ASP A 86 7.07 -3.42 -3.55
N ASP A 87 7.04 -4.72 -3.64
CA ASP A 87 8.16 -5.65 -3.77
C ASP A 87 9.18 -5.25 -4.84
N TYR A 88 8.76 -4.95 -6.07
CA TYR A 88 9.65 -4.57 -7.18
C TYR A 88 10.35 -3.22 -6.98
N ILE A 89 9.70 -2.29 -6.29
CA ILE A 89 10.32 -1.01 -5.90
C ILE A 89 11.35 -1.24 -4.81
N ILE A 90 11.04 -2.08 -3.84
CA ILE A 90 11.96 -2.45 -2.75
C ILE A 90 13.21 -3.12 -3.31
N GLU A 91 13.08 -4.06 -4.25
CA GLU A 91 14.21 -4.69 -4.93
C GLU A 91 15.15 -3.64 -5.53
N THR A 92 14.57 -2.67 -6.24
CA THR A 92 15.34 -1.57 -6.85
C THR A 92 16.00 -0.68 -5.80
N ALA A 93 15.28 -0.34 -4.72
CA ALA A 93 15.83 0.47 -3.64
C ALA A 93 16.99 -0.21 -2.91
N ILE A 94 16.89 -1.52 -2.64
CA ILE A 94 17.97 -2.32 -2.05
C ILE A 94 19.18 -2.35 -2.99
N ALA A 95 18.97 -2.63 -4.29
CA ALA A 95 20.04 -2.67 -5.28
C ALA A 95 20.76 -1.32 -5.43
N ALA A 96 20.05 -0.22 -5.24
CA ALA A 96 20.59 1.14 -5.25
C ALA A 96 21.28 1.55 -3.93
N GLY A 97 21.24 0.71 -2.88
CA GLY A 97 21.82 1.03 -1.58
C GLY A 97 21.05 2.09 -0.79
N LEU A 98 19.75 2.24 -1.05
CA LEU A 98 18.88 3.24 -0.43
C LEU A 98 18.17 2.72 0.84
N VAL A 99 18.40 1.46 1.19
CA VAL A 99 17.76 0.77 2.32
C VAL A 99 18.84 0.29 3.28
N GLN A 100 18.65 0.47 4.59
CA GLN A 100 19.56 -0.06 5.60
C GLN A 100 19.17 -1.47 6.03
N GLU A 101 20.16 -2.28 6.48
CA GLU A 101 19.87 -3.57 7.10
C GLU A 101 19.12 -3.37 8.43
N LEU A 102 18.11 -4.21 8.66
CA LEU A 102 17.31 -4.19 9.88
C LEU A 102 17.92 -5.03 10.99
N ASP A 103 17.85 -4.52 12.20
CA ASP A 103 18.07 -5.30 13.41
C ASP A 103 16.72 -5.81 13.94
N THR A 104 16.31 -6.99 13.47
CA THR A 104 15.03 -7.60 13.83
C THR A 104 14.92 -7.93 15.32
N SER A 105 16.02 -7.93 16.08
CA SER A 105 15.98 -8.09 17.54
C SER A 105 15.35 -6.90 18.28
N LYS A 106 15.18 -5.78 17.60
CA LYS A 106 14.44 -4.60 18.09
C LYS A 106 12.91 -4.72 17.92
N LEU A 107 12.43 -5.74 17.24
CA LEU A 107 11.01 -5.98 16.96
C LEU A 107 10.54 -7.17 17.78
N GLU A 108 9.85 -6.92 18.89
CA GLU A 108 9.38 -7.96 19.82
C GLU A 108 8.37 -8.91 19.14
N ASN A 109 7.54 -8.36 18.23
CA ASN A 109 6.50 -9.09 17.54
C ASN A 109 6.91 -9.63 16.14
N TYR A 110 8.20 -9.56 15.79
CA TYR A 110 8.68 -10.05 14.48
C TYR A 110 8.37 -11.53 14.23
N GLY A 111 8.34 -12.34 15.29
CA GLY A 111 8.04 -13.78 15.21
C GLY A 111 6.60 -14.11 14.78
N SER A 112 5.68 -13.15 14.84
CA SER A 112 4.29 -13.32 14.43
C SER A 112 4.07 -13.22 12.92
N ILE A 113 5.11 -12.82 12.15
CA ILE A 113 5.01 -12.69 10.69
C ILE A 113 4.87 -14.09 10.07
N ASN A 114 3.86 -14.26 9.24
CA ASN A 114 3.63 -15.50 8.51
C ASN A 114 4.80 -15.78 7.57
N PRO A 115 5.46 -16.95 7.70
CA PRO A 115 6.64 -17.31 6.89
C PRO A 115 6.40 -17.28 5.38
N VAL A 116 5.16 -17.42 4.90
CA VAL A 116 4.83 -17.35 3.47
C VAL A 116 5.18 -16.00 2.86
N TYR A 117 5.18 -14.93 3.64
CA TYR A 117 5.53 -13.57 3.20
C TYR A 117 7.00 -13.21 3.40
N GLN A 118 7.79 -14.10 4.02
CA GLN A 118 9.22 -13.93 4.25
C GLN A 118 10.06 -14.59 3.17
N GLY A 119 11.33 -14.21 3.04
CA GLY A 119 12.27 -14.80 2.09
C GLY A 119 11.90 -14.56 0.63
N GLN A 120 11.18 -13.49 0.35
CA GLN A 120 10.74 -13.13 -0.99
C GLN A 120 11.91 -12.73 -1.89
N PHE A 121 11.73 -12.74 -3.20
CA PHE A 121 12.78 -12.50 -4.20
C PHE A 121 13.55 -11.20 -3.99
N TYR A 122 12.89 -10.15 -3.49
CA TYR A 122 13.49 -8.85 -3.24
C TYR A 122 14.33 -8.79 -1.95
N ASP A 123 14.09 -9.67 -0.98
CA ASP A 123 14.81 -9.76 0.30
C ASP A 123 14.90 -11.23 0.80
N PRO A 124 15.63 -12.11 0.09
CA PRO A 124 15.62 -13.56 0.37
C PRO A 124 16.17 -13.93 1.75
N GLU A 125 16.92 -13.05 2.39
CA GLU A 125 17.50 -13.29 3.71
C GLU A 125 16.74 -12.54 4.83
N ASN A 126 15.63 -11.81 4.51
CA ASN A 126 14.85 -10.99 5.43
C ASN A 126 15.71 -9.97 6.21
N LYS A 127 16.64 -9.33 5.50
CA LYS A 127 17.59 -8.40 6.10
C LYS A 127 17.13 -6.94 6.07
N TYR A 128 16.27 -6.60 5.14
CA TYR A 128 15.99 -5.20 4.79
C TYR A 128 14.55 -4.81 5.07
N THR A 129 13.63 -5.79 5.16
CA THR A 129 12.21 -5.52 5.13
C THR A 129 11.42 -6.26 6.19
N VAL A 130 10.25 -5.69 6.51
CA VAL A 130 9.19 -6.34 7.29
C VAL A 130 7.92 -6.36 6.45
N PRO A 131 7.39 -7.53 6.08
CA PRO A 131 6.11 -7.64 5.37
C PRO A 131 5.01 -6.89 6.11
N TYR A 132 4.24 -6.08 5.35
CA TYR A 132 3.13 -5.31 5.92
C TYR A 132 1.79 -5.85 5.46
N GLY A 133 1.57 -5.99 4.18
CA GLY A 133 0.33 -6.50 3.62
C GLY A 133 0.60 -7.23 2.31
N ALA A 134 -0.28 -8.13 1.95
CA ALA A 134 -0.19 -8.84 0.69
C ALA A 134 -1.52 -8.80 -0.04
N GLY A 135 -1.48 -8.83 -1.35
CA GLY A 135 -2.67 -8.80 -2.17
C GLY A 135 -2.47 -9.47 -3.52
N VAL A 136 -3.59 -9.75 -4.15
CA VAL A 136 -3.64 -10.28 -5.51
C VAL A 136 -4.59 -9.43 -6.35
N GLN A 137 -4.45 -9.55 -7.67
CA GLN A 137 -5.43 -8.98 -8.58
C GLN A 137 -6.61 -9.93 -8.73
N THR A 138 -7.81 -9.35 -8.70
CA THR A 138 -9.07 -10.07 -8.88
C THR A 138 -9.90 -9.39 -9.96
N ILE A 139 -10.93 -10.07 -10.42
CA ILE A 139 -12.00 -9.44 -11.19
C ILE A 139 -13.23 -9.38 -10.30
N VAL A 140 -13.86 -8.21 -10.22
CA VAL A 140 -15.14 -8.05 -9.53
C VAL A 140 -16.17 -7.55 -10.54
N TYR A 141 -17.34 -8.17 -10.57
CA TYR A 141 -18.38 -7.76 -11.50
C TYR A 141 -19.78 -7.84 -10.89
N ASN A 142 -20.70 -7.05 -11.44
CA ASN A 142 -22.10 -7.13 -11.12
C ASN A 142 -22.80 -8.05 -12.14
N PRO A 143 -23.29 -9.24 -11.74
CA PRO A 143 -23.93 -10.18 -12.66
C PRO A 143 -25.25 -9.65 -13.27
N GLU A 144 -25.81 -8.57 -12.74
CA GLU A 144 -26.97 -7.91 -13.33
C GLU A 144 -26.59 -6.86 -14.39
N ALA A 145 -25.31 -6.45 -14.44
CA ALA A 145 -24.80 -5.39 -15.33
C ALA A 145 -23.95 -5.91 -16.48
N VAL A 146 -23.61 -7.21 -16.51
CA VAL A 146 -22.85 -7.86 -17.57
C VAL A 146 -23.56 -9.10 -18.08
N ASP A 147 -23.48 -9.35 -19.39
CA ASP A 147 -24.16 -10.47 -20.05
C ASP A 147 -23.27 -11.73 -20.17
N VAL A 148 -21.99 -11.64 -19.76
CA VAL A 148 -21.00 -12.72 -19.77
C VAL A 148 -20.73 -13.22 -18.36
N GLU A 149 -20.63 -14.54 -18.18
CA GLU A 149 -20.09 -15.15 -16.97
C GLU A 149 -18.57 -15.02 -17.01
N ILE A 150 -17.99 -14.35 -16.01
CA ILE A 150 -16.55 -14.10 -15.94
C ILE A 150 -15.92 -15.16 -15.04
N GLN A 151 -14.96 -15.93 -15.55
CA GLN A 151 -14.18 -16.95 -14.85
C GLN A 151 -12.67 -16.65 -14.86
N GLY A 152 -12.24 -15.81 -15.80
CA GLY A 152 -10.84 -15.43 -15.95
C GLY A 152 -10.64 -14.12 -16.70
N TYR A 153 -9.37 -13.77 -16.88
CA TYR A 153 -9.00 -12.57 -17.61
C TYR A 153 -9.47 -12.63 -19.08
N ALA A 154 -9.46 -13.81 -19.72
CA ALA A 154 -9.84 -13.95 -21.12
C ALA A 154 -11.28 -13.48 -21.39
N ASP A 155 -12.18 -13.62 -20.43
CA ASP A 155 -13.58 -13.21 -20.55
C ASP A 155 -13.74 -11.68 -20.63
N LEU A 156 -12.72 -10.92 -20.18
CA LEU A 156 -12.74 -9.46 -20.27
C LEU A 156 -12.65 -8.93 -21.72
N TRP A 157 -12.26 -9.81 -22.68
CA TRP A 157 -12.26 -9.51 -24.12
C TRP A 157 -13.62 -9.75 -24.79
N ASP A 158 -14.64 -10.21 -24.04
CA ASP A 158 -15.98 -10.36 -24.62
C ASP A 158 -16.55 -9.02 -25.06
N ALA A 159 -17.12 -8.99 -26.28
CA ALA A 159 -17.64 -7.76 -26.87
C ALA A 159 -18.85 -7.17 -26.12
N SER A 160 -19.54 -7.96 -25.28
CA SER A 160 -20.64 -7.47 -24.44
C SER A 160 -20.17 -6.51 -23.35
N LEU A 161 -18.87 -6.46 -23.07
CA LEU A 161 -18.23 -5.56 -22.12
C LEU A 161 -17.78 -4.24 -22.76
N GLU A 162 -18.19 -3.92 -24.02
CA GLU A 162 -17.81 -2.66 -24.67
C GLU A 162 -18.15 -1.44 -23.78
N ASP A 163 -17.13 -0.59 -23.52
CA ASP A 163 -17.23 0.61 -22.67
C ASP A 163 -17.80 0.32 -21.25
N ASN A 164 -17.49 -0.84 -20.65
CA ASN A 164 -18.07 -1.29 -19.38
C ASN A 164 -17.06 -1.90 -18.39
N LEU A 165 -15.76 -1.77 -18.66
CA LEU A 165 -14.69 -2.34 -17.85
C LEU A 165 -13.85 -1.24 -17.17
N GLY A 166 -13.68 -1.36 -15.85
CA GLY A 166 -12.68 -0.61 -15.08
C GLY A 166 -11.39 -1.41 -14.89
N VAL A 167 -10.22 -0.77 -15.00
CA VAL A 167 -8.93 -1.43 -14.81
C VAL A 167 -8.03 -0.58 -13.91
N ILE A 168 -7.29 -1.25 -13.02
CA ILE A 168 -6.27 -0.61 -12.19
C ILE A 168 -5.20 0.02 -13.08
N GLY A 169 -4.80 1.26 -12.77
CA GLY A 169 -3.83 2.06 -13.51
C GLY A 169 -2.36 1.63 -13.35
N SER A 170 -2.11 0.37 -13.01
CA SER A 170 -0.77 -0.19 -12.88
C SER A 170 -0.37 -0.92 -14.16
N PHE A 171 0.77 -0.53 -14.75
CA PHE A 171 1.29 -1.21 -15.95
C PHE A 171 1.60 -2.68 -15.70
N ARG A 172 2.01 -3.04 -14.47
CA ARG A 172 2.28 -4.44 -14.11
C ARG A 172 0.99 -5.26 -14.12
N VAL A 173 -0.09 -4.73 -13.56
CA VAL A 173 -1.41 -5.39 -13.58
C VAL A 173 -1.91 -5.54 -15.01
N ILE A 174 -1.90 -4.46 -15.78
CA ILE A 174 -2.43 -4.43 -17.15
C ILE A 174 -1.67 -5.39 -18.07
N ASN A 175 -0.34 -5.34 -18.06
CA ASN A 175 0.48 -6.25 -18.85
C ASN A 175 0.39 -7.69 -18.34
N GLY A 176 0.41 -7.88 -17.02
CA GLY A 176 0.31 -9.19 -16.40
C GLY A 176 -0.97 -9.92 -16.78
N MET A 177 -2.10 -9.23 -16.75
CA MET A 177 -3.39 -9.77 -17.21
C MET A 177 -3.32 -10.26 -18.67
N ALA A 178 -2.75 -9.48 -19.60
CA ALA A 178 -2.61 -9.88 -20.98
C ALA A 178 -1.61 -11.04 -21.16
N LEU A 179 -0.51 -11.04 -20.40
CA LEU A 179 0.46 -12.16 -20.38
C LEU A 179 -0.21 -13.44 -19.93
N LYS A 180 -1.05 -13.40 -18.90
CA LYS A 180 -1.78 -14.60 -18.42
C LYS A 180 -2.75 -15.12 -19.46
N VAL A 181 -3.48 -14.26 -20.16
CA VAL A 181 -4.34 -14.66 -21.28
C VAL A 181 -3.55 -15.34 -22.42
N LEU A 182 -2.28 -14.94 -22.62
CA LEU A 182 -1.37 -15.59 -23.57
C LEU A 182 -0.72 -16.87 -23.02
N GLY A 183 -0.96 -17.23 -21.76
CA GLY A 183 -0.34 -18.39 -21.09
C GLY A 183 1.11 -18.16 -20.65
N GLU A 184 1.50 -16.89 -20.53
CA GLU A 184 2.86 -16.48 -20.22
C GLU A 184 3.01 -16.07 -18.73
N SER A 185 4.26 -15.97 -18.29
CA SER A 185 4.58 -15.56 -16.92
C SER A 185 4.44 -14.06 -16.74
N TYR A 186 3.90 -13.61 -15.59
CA TYR A 186 3.97 -12.21 -15.15
C TYR A 186 5.39 -11.64 -15.15
N ASN A 187 6.38 -12.49 -14.88
CA ASN A 187 7.78 -12.11 -14.70
C ASN A 187 8.62 -12.38 -15.96
N THR A 188 7.98 -12.46 -17.15
CA THR A 188 8.74 -12.62 -18.40
C THR A 188 9.59 -11.41 -18.68
N GLU A 189 10.84 -11.64 -19.11
CA GLU A 189 11.77 -10.62 -19.61
C GLU A 189 11.88 -10.66 -21.14
N ASP A 190 11.17 -11.57 -21.79
CA ASP A 190 11.20 -11.68 -23.26
C ASP A 190 10.45 -10.53 -23.91
N VAL A 191 11.18 -9.68 -24.61
CA VAL A 191 10.64 -8.47 -25.24
C VAL A 191 9.54 -8.80 -26.25
N ALA A 192 9.69 -9.88 -27.04
CA ALA A 192 8.70 -10.24 -28.03
C ALA A 192 7.38 -10.69 -27.39
N THR A 193 7.45 -11.39 -26.25
CA THR A 193 6.30 -11.79 -25.45
C THR A 193 5.61 -10.56 -24.85
N ILE A 194 6.38 -9.60 -24.34
CA ILE A 194 5.84 -8.32 -23.80
C ILE A 194 5.17 -7.50 -24.91
N GLU A 195 5.76 -7.43 -26.10
CA GLU A 195 5.14 -6.76 -27.25
C GLU A 195 3.83 -7.43 -27.67
N ALA A 196 3.79 -8.78 -27.69
CA ALA A 196 2.56 -9.52 -27.98
C ALA A 196 1.45 -9.28 -26.93
N ALA A 197 1.81 -9.12 -25.64
CA ALA A 197 0.85 -8.71 -24.61
C ALA A 197 0.32 -7.30 -24.87
N GLY A 198 1.16 -6.38 -25.31
CA GLY A 198 0.75 -5.04 -25.73
C GLY A 198 -0.24 -5.06 -26.89
N ASP A 199 -0.01 -5.87 -27.93
CA ASP A 199 -0.94 -6.06 -29.04
C ASP A 199 -2.27 -6.64 -28.54
N LYS A 200 -2.24 -7.58 -27.61
CA LYS A 200 -3.44 -8.16 -26.99
C LYS A 200 -4.24 -7.11 -26.21
N LEU A 201 -3.59 -6.20 -25.52
CA LEU A 201 -4.24 -5.09 -24.80
C LEU A 201 -4.93 -4.11 -25.75
N LEU A 202 -4.42 -3.90 -26.97
CA LEU A 202 -5.11 -3.10 -27.97
C LEU A 202 -6.45 -3.70 -28.38
N GLU A 203 -6.61 -5.02 -28.35
CA GLU A 203 -7.88 -5.69 -28.58
C GLU A 203 -8.88 -5.48 -27.41
N LEU A 204 -8.38 -5.31 -26.19
CA LEU A 204 -9.20 -5.04 -25.00
C LEU A 204 -9.68 -3.59 -24.92
N ALA A 205 -8.95 -2.67 -25.54
CA ALA A 205 -9.18 -1.22 -25.40
C ALA A 205 -10.66 -0.78 -25.62
N PRO A 206 -11.44 -1.36 -26.55
CA PRO A 206 -12.87 -0.98 -26.70
C PRO A 206 -13.73 -1.29 -25.47
N ASN A 207 -13.36 -2.27 -24.66
CA ASN A 207 -14.10 -2.65 -23.45
C ASN A 207 -13.77 -1.76 -22.26
N ILE A 208 -12.59 -1.11 -22.27
CA ILE A 208 -12.12 -0.29 -21.15
C ILE A 208 -12.82 1.07 -21.17
N ARG A 209 -13.59 1.35 -20.13
CA ARG A 209 -14.21 2.65 -19.88
C ARG A 209 -13.29 3.58 -19.07
N LEU A 210 -12.60 3.04 -18.08
CA LEU A 210 -11.70 3.83 -17.23
C LEU A 210 -10.46 3.03 -16.79
N ILE A 211 -9.38 3.77 -16.58
CA ILE A 211 -8.14 3.28 -15.98
C ILE A 211 -7.79 4.24 -14.86
N LYS A 212 -7.74 3.76 -13.61
CA LYS A 212 -7.31 4.53 -12.44
C LYS A 212 -6.80 3.60 -11.36
N ASP A 213 -5.88 4.09 -10.54
CA ASP A 213 -5.20 3.26 -9.53
C ASP A 213 -5.96 3.19 -8.21
N SER A 214 -6.72 4.22 -7.87
CA SER A 214 -7.47 4.32 -6.62
C SER A 214 -8.97 4.41 -6.84
N ASN A 215 -9.74 3.84 -5.89
CA ASN A 215 -11.20 3.95 -5.82
C ASN A 215 -11.96 3.42 -7.05
N THR A 216 -11.40 2.45 -7.78
CA THR A 216 -12.08 1.80 -8.91
C THR A 216 -13.30 0.99 -8.44
N GLN A 217 -13.32 0.52 -7.21
CA GLN A 217 -14.49 -0.11 -6.58
C GLN A 217 -15.70 0.85 -6.51
N ASP A 218 -15.49 2.16 -6.38
CA ASP A 218 -16.58 3.13 -6.32
C ASP A 218 -17.29 3.26 -7.66
N ASP A 219 -16.56 3.11 -8.78
CA ASP A 219 -17.14 3.12 -10.13
C ASP A 219 -17.99 1.88 -10.37
N LEU A 220 -17.55 0.73 -9.87
CA LEU A 220 -18.32 -0.51 -9.90
C LEU A 220 -19.59 -0.40 -9.02
N LEU A 221 -19.46 0.12 -7.80
CA LEU A 221 -20.59 0.31 -6.87
C LEU A 221 -21.61 1.32 -7.37
N SER A 222 -21.17 2.37 -8.07
CA SER A 222 -22.06 3.37 -8.67
C SER A 222 -22.71 2.91 -9.97
N GLY A 223 -22.25 1.80 -10.56
CA GLY A 223 -22.71 1.30 -11.86
C GLY A 223 -22.12 2.07 -13.04
N GLU A 224 -21.03 2.81 -12.85
CA GLU A 224 -20.28 3.44 -13.95
C GLU A 224 -19.61 2.38 -14.83
N VAL A 225 -19.20 1.25 -14.24
CA VAL A 225 -18.73 0.04 -14.92
C VAL A 225 -19.47 -1.18 -14.38
N GLY A 226 -19.66 -2.20 -15.21
CA GLY A 226 -20.27 -3.48 -14.82
C GLY A 226 -19.25 -4.50 -14.31
N ALA A 227 -17.99 -4.37 -14.73
CA ALA A 227 -16.88 -5.21 -14.29
C ALA A 227 -15.62 -4.38 -14.04
N ALA A 228 -14.77 -4.84 -13.14
CA ALA A 228 -13.50 -4.18 -12.85
C ALA A 228 -12.40 -5.17 -12.46
N VAL A 229 -11.16 -4.90 -12.87
CA VAL A 229 -9.97 -5.55 -12.33
C VAL A 229 -9.51 -4.75 -11.13
N LEU A 230 -9.51 -5.38 -9.95
CA LEU A 230 -9.29 -4.74 -8.65
C LEU A 230 -8.21 -5.48 -7.85
N TYR A 231 -7.53 -4.77 -6.96
CA TYR A 231 -6.79 -5.44 -5.88
C TYR A 231 -7.75 -6.01 -4.84
N THR A 232 -7.31 -7.03 -4.10
CA THR A 232 -8.11 -7.63 -3.00
C THR A 232 -8.65 -6.63 -2.02
N SER A 233 -7.91 -5.56 -1.69
CA SER A 233 -8.39 -4.49 -0.82
C SER A 233 -9.65 -3.79 -1.36
N GLN A 234 -9.64 -3.46 -2.64
CA GLN A 234 -10.78 -2.83 -3.32
C GLN A 234 -11.93 -3.83 -3.52
N ALA A 235 -11.61 -5.10 -3.82
CA ALA A 235 -12.60 -6.18 -3.95
C ALA A 235 -13.31 -6.43 -2.62
N THR A 236 -12.59 -6.47 -1.50
CA THR A 236 -13.15 -6.58 -0.15
C THR A 236 -14.12 -5.44 0.13
N GLN A 237 -13.70 -4.20 -0.08
CA GLN A 237 -14.55 -3.03 0.12
C GLN A 237 -15.81 -3.06 -0.76
N ALA A 238 -15.67 -3.43 -2.04
CA ALA A 238 -16.80 -3.55 -2.97
C ALA A 238 -17.80 -4.62 -2.51
N LYS A 239 -17.32 -5.81 -2.16
CA LYS A 239 -18.16 -6.93 -1.72
C LYS A 239 -18.86 -6.66 -0.41
N MET A 240 -18.22 -5.98 0.54
CA MET A 240 -18.84 -5.55 1.78
C MET A 240 -19.95 -4.52 1.57
N ALA A 241 -19.73 -3.57 0.63
CA ALA A 241 -20.73 -2.55 0.30
C ALA A 241 -21.89 -3.12 -0.53
N ASN A 242 -21.64 -4.12 -1.37
CA ASN A 242 -22.65 -4.80 -2.20
C ASN A 242 -22.36 -6.32 -2.25
N PRO A 243 -23.02 -7.12 -1.41
CA PRO A 243 -22.84 -8.57 -1.36
C PRO A 243 -23.25 -9.33 -2.62
N ASP A 244 -24.01 -8.70 -3.54
CA ASP A 244 -24.47 -9.32 -4.79
C ASP A 244 -23.38 -9.30 -5.89
N LEU A 245 -22.29 -8.58 -5.68
CA LEU A 245 -21.13 -8.60 -6.60
C LEU A 245 -20.45 -9.96 -6.56
N GLU A 246 -19.96 -10.41 -7.72
CA GLU A 246 -19.13 -11.61 -7.82
C GLU A 246 -17.65 -11.25 -7.83
N VAL A 247 -16.85 -12.00 -7.06
CA VAL A 247 -15.39 -11.88 -7.01
C VAL A 247 -14.79 -13.11 -7.64
N VAL A 248 -13.93 -12.92 -8.64
CA VAL A 248 -13.30 -13.98 -9.42
C VAL A 248 -11.78 -13.93 -9.27
N PHE A 249 -11.20 -15.06 -8.90
CA PHE A 249 -9.77 -15.29 -9.02
C PHE A 249 -9.52 -15.91 -10.40
N PRO A 250 -8.86 -15.21 -11.33
CA PRO A 250 -8.72 -15.64 -12.71
C PRO A 250 -8.09 -17.02 -12.86
N GLU A 251 -8.71 -17.89 -13.68
CA GLU A 251 -8.24 -19.27 -13.92
C GLU A 251 -6.84 -19.33 -14.57
N GLU A 252 -6.43 -18.28 -15.29
CA GLU A 252 -5.12 -18.19 -15.92
C GLU A 252 -3.99 -17.98 -14.90
N GLY A 253 -4.34 -17.74 -13.65
CA GLY A 253 -3.46 -17.39 -12.55
C GLY A 253 -3.36 -15.90 -12.31
N ILE A 254 -2.94 -15.55 -11.12
CA ILE A 254 -2.97 -14.17 -10.60
C ILE A 254 -1.57 -13.66 -10.27
N GLY A 255 -1.41 -12.34 -10.25
CA GLY A 255 -0.22 -11.69 -9.70
C GLY A 255 -0.35 -11.60 -8.18
N PHE A 256 0.66 -12.06 -7.49
CA PHE A 256 0.79 -11.93 -6.04
C PHE A 256 1.84 -10.85 -5.73
N GLY A 257 1.54 -9.94 -4.81
CA GLY A 257 2.45 -8.89 -4.39
C GLY A 257 2.48 -8.75 -2.87
N VAL A 258 3.65 -8.43 -2.34
CA VAL A 258 3.86 -8.14 -0.93
C VAL A 258 4.30 -6.69 -0.79
N MET A 259 3.53 -5.90 -0.07
CA MET A 259 3.98 -4.61 0.42
C MET A 259 4.81 -4.83 1.68
N ALA A 260 5.96 -4.22 1.74
CA ALA A 260 6.81 -4.32 2.92
C ALA A 260 7.32 -2.96 3.39
N GLN A 261 7.66 -2.93 4.67
CA GLN A 261 8.23 -1.79 5.35
C GLN A 261 9.75 -1.85 5.27
N PHE A 262 10.40 -0.73 5.06
CA PHE A 262 11.85 -0.62 5.15
C PHE A 262 12.28 0.72 5.72
N ILE A 263 13.46 0.73 6.32
CA ILE A 263 14.08 1.96 6.84
C ILE A 263 15.07 2.47 5.78
N PRO A 264 14.93 3.72 5.28
CA PRO A 264 15.88 4.30 4.33
C PRO A 264 17.31 4.36 4.88
N ALA A 265 18.30 4.30 3.98
CA ALA A 265 19.71 4.19 4.33
C ALA A 265 20.22 5.30 5.26
N ASN A 266 19.71 6.51 5.12
CA ASN A 266 20.07 7.68 5.92
C ASN A 266 18.86 8.25 6.69
N ALA A 267 17.94 7.39 7.12
CA ALA A 267 16.77 7.79 7.91
C ALA A 267 17.19 8.61 9.15
N PRO A 268 16.65 9.83 9.34
CA PRO A 268 17.02 10.68 10.47
C PRO A 268 16.64 10.07 11.84
N ASN A 269 15.51 9.35 11.91
CA ASN A 269 14.93 8.83 13.14
C ASN A 269 14.62 7.33 13.05
N ALA A 270 15.64 6.51 12.71
CA ALA A 270 15.48 5.07 12.57
C ALA A 270 14.88 4.38 13.83
N ASP A 271 15.17 4.88 15.04
CA ASP A 271 14.59 4.33 16.27
C ASP A 271 13.07 4.59 16.35
N ALA A 272 12.57 5.71 15.84
CA ALA A 272 11.12 5.96 15.71
C ALA A 272 10.48 5.01 14.69
N ALA A 273 11.19 4.70 13.59
CA ALA A 273 10.74 3.71 12.61
C ALA A 273 10.62 2.31 13.24
N TYR A 274 11.62 1.86 13.99
CA TYR A 274 11.55 0.58 14.72
C TYR A 274 10.37 0.56 15.71
N ALA A 275 10.18 1.64 16.46
CA ALA A 275 9.07 1.73 17.42
C ALA A 275 7.72 1.60 16.74
N PHE A 276 7.54 2.24 15.56
CA PHE A 276 6.30 2.15 14.81
C PHE A 276 6.11 0.76 14.18
N MET A 277 7.17 0.19 13.58
CA MET A 277 7.13 -1.17 13.03
C MET A 277 6.72 -2.19 14.09
N ASP A 278 7.31 -2.13 15.29
CA ASP A 278 6.96 -3.04 16.39
C ASP A 278 5.55 -2.81 16.92
N TYR A 279 5.10 -1.55 16.98
CA TYR A 279 3.75 -1.19 17.40
C TYR A 279 2.68 -1.78 16.47
N ILE A 280 2.86 -1.66 15.14
CA ILE A 280 1.88 -2.18 14.17
C ILE A 280 1.97 -3.71 13.97
N LEU A 281 3.04 -4.34 14.44
CA LEU A 281 3.16 -5.80 14.50
C LEU A 281 2.43 -6.42 15.70
N ARG A 282 1.93 -5.63 16.63
CA ARG A 282 1.07 -6.16 17.72
C ARG A 282 -0.20 -6.75 17.11
N PRO A 283 -0.63 -7.93 17.54
CA PRO A 283 -1.75 -8.64 16.92
C PRO A 283 -3.02 -7.81 16.77
N GLU A 284 -3.43 -7.11 17.83
CA GLU A 284 -4.62 -6.26 17.84
C GLU A 284 -4.51 -5.02 16.97
N VAL A 285 -3.30 -4.46 16.82
CA VAL A 285 -3.05 -3.30 15.95
C VAL A 285 -2.95 -3.74 14.50
N SER A 286 -2.28 -4.86 14.24
CA SER A 286 -2.25 -5.49 12.91
C SER A 286 -3.66 -5.76 12.39
N ALA A 287 -4.54 -6.36 13.20
CA ALA A 287 -5.92 -6.64 12.81
C ALA A 287 -6.66 -5.36 12.41
N GLN A 288 -6.54 -4.27 13.19
CA GLN A 288 -7.15 -2.98 12.86
C GLN A 288 -6.64 -2.44 11.52
N CYS A 289 -5.33 -2.54 11.25
CA CYS A 289 -4.75 -2.11 9.98
C CYS A 289 -5.33 -2.92 8.82
N PHE A 290 -5.38 -4.25 8.93
CA PHE A 290 -5.84 -5.12 7.84
C PHE A 290 -7.33 -5.01 7.56
N GLU A 291 -8.17 -4.88 8.58
CA GLU A 291 -9.58 -4.59 8.40
C GLU A 291 -9.81 -3.25 7.70
N TYR A 292 -8.96 -2.26 8.00
CA TYR A 292 -9.05 -0.95 7.36
C TYR A 292 -8.64 -0.96 5.89
N ILE A 293 -7.51 -1.60 5.56
CA ILE A 293 -6.99 -1.61 4.18
C ILE A 293 -7.59 -2.72 3.31
N GLY A 294 -8.10 -3.81 3.90
CA GLY A 294 -8.70 -4.93 3.17
C GLY A 294 -7.71 -5.83 2.42
N TYR A 295 -6.43 -5.81 2.80
CA TYR A 295 -5.40 -6.73 2.28
C TYR A 295 -5.28 -7.99 3.16
N TYR A 296 -4.54 -9.01 2.67
CA TYR A 296 -4.23 -10.20 3.46
C TYR A 296 -3.28 -9.86 4.60
N CYS A 297 -3.63 -10.40 5.79
CA CYS A 297 -2.88 -10.18 7.00
C CYS A 297 -1.54 -10.94 6.97
N THR A 298 -0.44 -10.22 7.18
CA THR A 298 0.89 -10.83 7.27
C THR A 298 1.25 -11.31 8.67
N ASN A 299 0.43 -11.02 9.68
CA ASN A 299 0.64 -11.38 11.08
C ASN A 299 -0.28 -12.53 11.49
N LEU A 300 0.30 -13.69 11.80
CA LEU A 300 -0.46 -14.89 12.20
C LEU A 300 -1.27 -14.70 13.49
N ASP A 301 -0.71 -13.96 14.44
CA ASP A 301 -1.34 -13.78 15.74
C ASP A 301 -2.50 -12.76 15.69
N ALA A 302 -2.59 -11.96 14.60
CA ALA A 302 -3.68 -11.02 14.39
C ALA A 302 -5.01 -11.70 14.03
N GLU A 303 -5.00 -12.93 13.53
CA GLU A 303 -6.18 -13.63 13.05
C GLU A 303 -7.28 -13.73 14.14
N GLU A 304 -6.90 -13.87 15.41
CA GLU A 304 -7.85 -13.93 16.53
C GLU A 304 -8.61 -12.61 16.75
N TYR A 305 -8.03 -11.48 16.31
CA TYR A 305 -8.57 -10.13 16.48
C TYR A 305 -9.38 -9.65 15.27
N ILE A 306 -9.25 -10.33 14.12
CA ILE A 306 -10.02 -10.01 12.92
C ILE A 306 -11.48 -10.41 13.13
N SER A 307 -12.42 -9.50 12.87
CA SER A 307 -13.85 -9.75 13.01
C SER A 307 -14.36 -10.83 12.04
N GLU A 308 -15.45 -11.51 12.40
CA GLU A 308 -16.04 -12.55 11.53
C GLU A 308 -16.47 -11.99 10.18
N GLU A 309 -16.85 -10.72 10.11
CA GLU A 309 -17.27 -10.04 8.88
C GLU A 309 -16.12 -9.94 7.85
N TYR A 310 -14.88 -9.70 8.31
CA TYR A 310 -13.71 -9.56 7.45
C TYR A 310 -13.00 -10.88 7.16
N ARG A 311 -13.17 -11.87 8.01
CA ARG A 311 -12.36 -13.11 7.97
C ARG A 311 -12.46 -13.84 6.63
N ASP A 312 -13.65 -13.92 6.05
CA ASP A 312 -13.90 -14.59 4.78
C ASP A 312 -13.26 -13.84 3.57
N PHE A 313 -13.04 -12.52 3.71
CA PHE A 313 -12.45 -11.69 2.66
C PHE A 313 -10.93 -11.57 2.76
N LEU A 314 -10.38 -11.74 3.96
CA LEU A 314 -8.94 -11.57 4.23
C LEU A 314 -8.17 -12.90 4.23
N THR A 315 -8.82 -14.00 3.86
CA THR A 315 -8.19 -15.31 3.72
C THR A 315 -7.68 -15.50 2.32
N LEU A 316 -6.39 -15.87 2.19
CA LEU A 316 -5.80 -16.25 0.91
C LEU A 316 -6.56 -17.43 0.30
N PRO A 317 -6.83 -17.43 -1.01
CA PRO A 317 -7.32 -18.63 -1.70
C PRO A 317 -6.39 -19.83 -1.47
N GLU A 318 -6.97 -21.03 -1.31
CA GLU A 318 -6.23 -22.26 -0.98
C GLU A 318 -5.22 -22.69 -2.06
N ASP A 319 -5.39 -22.23 -3.31
CA ASP A 319 -4.62 -22.61 -4.48
C ASP A 319 -3.65 -21.51 -4.98
N ILE A 320 -3.21 -20.62 -4.10
CA ILE A 320 -2.13 -19.66 -4.42
C ILE A 320 -0.77 -20.37 -4.23
N ASP A 321 -0.25 -20.95 -5.29
CA ASP A 321 1.11 -21.49 -5.40
C ASP A 321 1.98 -20.65 -6.36
#